data_2c36dd29bc6d5cfcb9fd4035f1497543
#
_entry.id   2c36dd29bc6d5cfcb9fd4035f1497543
#
_cell.length_a   1.000
_cell.length_b   1.000
_cell.length_c   1.000
_cell.angle_alpha   90.00
_cell.angle_beta   90.00
_cell.angle_gamma   90.00
#
_symmetry.space_group_name_H-M   'P 1'
#
loop_
_entity.id
_entity.type
_entity.pdbx_description
1 polymer ?
#
loop_
_entity_poly.entity_id
_entity_poly.type
_entity_poly.pdbx_seq_one_letter_code
_entity_poly.pdbx_strand_id
1 'polypeptide(L)'
;MFFGIAVLIVCSVEWLDPQLMMPTNKGKMKILSGTEISKQIKEEMKKEVEHLKTRDIQPTLAVILVGDDPASAIYVRNKQRTCEELGFYSIKHELPNDTTQNTLMGVVQELNEDKSINGILCQVPLPEQCDEQEVIRAILPEKDVDCFHPENVGLLAAGFPKFMPCTPFGVLQILKRYGYETRGKNVAIIGRSNIVGKPLSILLSLREWDATVTLCHSQTRRLAEVCQNADILISAIGVPKFVKAHYVKPGAVVIDVGMNRYHDPTHPKGS
;
A
#
# COMPACT_ATOMS: atom_id res chain seq x y z
N MET A 1 17.79 -3.02 -10.26
CA MET A 1 17.32 -3.48 -8.93
C MET A 1 16.64 -2.30 -8.27
N PHE A 2 15.37 -2.06 -8.63
CA PHE A 2 14.58 -0.91 -8.14
C PHE A 2 13.56 -1.40 -7.09
N PHE A 3 14.06 -1.96 -6.00
CA PHE A 3 13.24 -2.38 -4.88
C PHE A 3 13.07 -1.21 -3.91
N GLY A 4 12.11 -0.33 -4.10
CA GLY A 4 11.96 0.60 -3.02
C GLY A 4 11.13 1.85 -3.16
N ILE A 5 10.78 2.29 -4.35
CA ILE A 5 10.05 3.57 -4.52
C ILE A 5 8.65 3.51 -3.89
N ALA A 6 8.11 2.33 -3.75
CA ALA A 6 6.73 2.10 -3.40
C ALA A 6 6.40 2.06 -1.90
N VAL A 7 7.38 2.03 -1.01
CA VAL A 7 7.16 1.84 0.45
C VAL A 7 6.67 3.11 1.16
N LEU A 8 6.41 4.18 0.45
CA LEU A 8 6.19 5.51 1.03
C LEU A 8 4.79 5.83 1.54
N ILE A 9 3.86 4.88 1.48
CA ILE A 9 2.54 5.04 2.08
C ILE A 9 2.35 3.98 3.15
N VAL A 10 3.14 4.06 4.20
CA VAL A 10 2.70 3.47 5.45
C VAL A 10 1.71 4.45 6.06
N CYS A 11 0.43 4.10 5.98
CA CYS A 11 -0.62 4.82 6.66
C CYS A 11 -0.21 5.03 8.11
N SER A 12 -0.33 6.26 8.56
CA SER A 12 -0.29 6.60 9.99
C SER A 12 -1.44 5.84 10.66
N VAL A 13 -1.13 4.69 11.24
CA VAL A 13 -2.08 3.94 12.07
C VAL A 13 -2.16 4.66 13.42
N GLU A 14 -2.90 5.74 13.48
CA GLU A 14 -3.11 6.49 14.73
C GLU A 14 -4.42 6.13 15.46
N TRP A 15 -5.22 5.18 14.96
CA TRP A 15 -6.56 4.99 15.51
C TRP A 15 -6.93 3.51 15.75
N LEU A 16 -6.29 2.89 16.74
CA LEU A 16 -6.91 1.79 17.45
C LEU A 16 -7.90 2.39 18.46
N ASP A 17 -9.17 1.97 18.38
CA ASP A 17 -10.22 2.35 19.35
C ASP A 17 -9.70 2.14 20.78
N PRO A 18 -9.66 3.17 21.65
CA PRO A 18 -9.26 3.01 23.05
C PRO A 18 -10.10 1.94 23.80
N GLN A 19 -11.30 1.59 23.31
CA GLN A 19 -12.12 0.52 23.87
C GLN A 19 -11.60 -0.89 23.51
N LEU A 20 -10.73 -1.06 22.50
CA LEU A 20 -9.95 -2.28 22.28
C LEU A 20 -8.84 -2.45 23.34
N MET A 21 -8.57 -1.41 24.12
CA MET A 21 -7.58 -1.37 25.18
C MET A 21 -8.05 -1.94 26.51
N MET A 22 -9.07 -2.80 26.55
CA MET A 22 -9.46 -3.46 27.82
C MET A 22 -8.29 -4.35 28.28
N PRO A 23 -7.77 -4.10 29.48
CA PRO A 23 -6.67 -4.91 30.02
C PRO A 23 -7.19 -6.29 30.35
N THR A 24 -6.90 -7.25 29.48
CA THR A 24 -6.86 -8.63 29.95
C THR A 24 -5.56 -8.82 30.72
N ASN A 25 -5.65 -9.39 31.85
CA ASN A 25 -4.73 -9.47 32.98
C ASN A 25 -3.35 -10.10 32.72
N LYS A 26 -2.71 -9.98 31.54
CA LYS A 26 -1.31 -10.40 31.25
C LYS A 26 -0.83 -9.82 29.92
N GLY A 27 -0.27 -8.63 29.91
CA GLY A 27 0.55 -8.12 28.82
C GLY A 27 0.20 -6.69 28.41
N LYS A 28 1.19 -5.81 28.41
CA LYS A 28 1.05 -4.47 27.82
C LYS A 28 0.87 -4.61 26.31
N MET A 29 -0.14 -3.95 25.74
CA MET A 29 -0.28 -3.80 24.30
C MET A 29 0.98 -3.12 23.72
N LYS A 30 1.52 -3.67 22.63
CA LYS A 30 2.64 -3.09 21.89
C LYS A 30 2.11 -2.45 20.62
N ILE A 31 2.36 -1.17 20.44
CA ILE A 31 2.03 -0.46 19.20
C ILE A 31 3.13 -0.75 18.16
N LEU A 32 2.73 -1.12 16.95
CA LEU A 32 3.60 -1.29 15.79
C LEU A 32 3.51 0.00 14.96
N SER A 33 4.44 0.91 15.16
CA SER A 33 4.43 2.21 14.50
C SER A 33 4.88 2.10 13.04
N GLY A 34 3.95 2.24 12.09
CA GLY A 34 4.27 2.34 10.67
C GLY A 34 5.11 3.58 10.34
N THR A 35 4.93 4.68 11.07
CA THR A 35 5.71 5.92 10.89
C THR A 35 7.19 5.71 11.19
N GLU A 36 7.53 4.96 12.26
CA GLU A 36 8.92 4.66 12.58
C GLU A 36 9.57 3.76 11.53
N ILE A 37 8.84 2.74 11.07
CA ILE A 37 9.32 1.86 10.00
C ILE A 37 9.51 2.64 8.69
N SER A 38 8.57 3.52 8.34
CA SER A 38 8.69 4.40 7.17
C SER A 38 9.95 5.28 7.24
N LYS A 39 10.27 5.84 8.42
CA LYS A 39 11.48 6.65 8.61
C LYS A 39 12.75 5.82 8.37
N GLN A 40 12.83 4.62 8.92
CA GLN A 40 13.98 3.72 8.71
C GLN A 40 14.16 3.38 7.24
N ILE A 41 13.07 3.02 6.54
CA ILE A 41 13.10 2.69 5.12
C ILE A 41 13.54 3.90 4.28
N LYS A 42 13.06 5.10 4.60
CA LYS A 42 13.48 6.33 3.93
C LYS A 42 14.99 6.57 4.05
N GLU A 43 15.57 6.37 5.23
CA GLU A 43 17.02 6.51 5.43
C GLU A 43 17.83 5.46 4.62
N GLU A 44 17.33 4.24 4.54
CA GLU A 44 17.94 3.19 3.71
C GLU A 44 17.85 3.56 2.21
N MET A 45 16.67 3.97 1.75
CA MET A 45 16.45 4.38 0.35
C MET A 45 17.30 5.58 -0.05
N LYS A 46 17.47 6.55 0.83
CA LYS A 46 18.31 7.71 0.56
C LYS A 46 19.75 7.32 0.25
N LYS A 47 20.31 6.37 0.99
CA LYS A 47 21.65 5.84 0.72
C LYS A 47 21.73 5.12 -0.63
N GLU A 48 20.68 4.35 -0.99
CA GLU A 48 20.63 3.68 -2.29
C GLU A 48 20.55 4.70 -3.45
N VAL A 49 19.75 5.76 -3.29
CA VAL A 49 19.64 6.83 -4.29
C VAL A 49 20.98 7.57 -4.44
N GLU A 50 21.66 7.87 -3.33
CA GLU A 50 23.00 8.47 -3.36
C GLU A 50 23.99 7.56 -4.10
N HIS A 51 23.95 6.24 -3.85
CA HIS A 51 24.78 5.28 -4.58
C HIS A 51 24.46 5.24 -6.08
N LEU A 52 23.19 5.29 -6.49
CA LEU A 52 22.81 5.35 -7.90
C LEU A 52 23.35 6.62 -8.56
N LYS A 53 23.29 7.76 -7.89
CA LYS A 53 23.82 9.03 -8.40
C LYS A 53 25.33 9.00 -8.62
N THR A 54 26.11 8.25 -7.82
CA THR A 54 27.55 8.08 -8.07
C THR A 54 27.84 7.31 -9.36
N ARG A 55 26.82 6.69 -9.94
CA ARG A 55 26.87 5.94 -11.21
C ARG A 55 26.16 6.68 -12.35
N ASP A 56 25.93 7.98 -12.20
CA ASP A 56 25.19 8.84 -13.15
C ASP A 56 23.75 8.35 -13.41
N ILE A 57 23.13 7.63 -12.45
CA ILE A 57 21.75 7.18 -12.55
C ILE A 57 20.88 8.07 -11.66
N GLN A 58 20.01 8.88 -12.28
CA GLN A 58 19.00 9.68 -11.58
C GLN A 58 17.66 8.94 -11.59
N PRO A 59 17.21 8.36 -10.46
CA PRO A 59 15.89 7.73 -10.41
C PRO A 59 14.78 8.76 -10.65
N THR A 60 13.89 8.47 -11.58
CA THR A 60 12.82 9.37 -12.00
C THR A 60 11.47 8.68 -11.94
N LEU A 61 10.52 9.30 -11.23
CA LEU A 61 9.13 8.85 -11.09
C LEU A 61 8.19 9.85 -11.77
N ALA A 62 7.40 9.39 -12.73
CA ALA A 62 6.29 10.13 -13.27
C ALA A 62 4.99 9.79 -12.49
N VAL A 63 4.28 10.82 -12.07
CA VAL A 63 3.00 10.69 -11.36
C VAL A 63 1.92 11.37 -12.16
N ILE A 64 0.89 10.62 -12.56
CA ILE A 64 -0.28 11.13 -13.26
C ILE A 64 -1.41 11.33 -12.24
N LEU A 65 -1.99 12.53 -12.22
CA LEU A 65 -3.17 12.87 -11.44
C LEU A 65 -4.22 13.41 -12.40
N VAL A 66 -5.41 12.80 -12.43
CA VAL A 66 -6.53 13.27 -13.25
C VAL A 66 -7.65 13.75 -12.33
N GLY A 67 -8.08 14.97 -12.56
CA GLY A 67 -9.13 15.61 -11.77
C GLY A 67 -8.61 16.25 -10.48
N ASP A 68 -9.54 16.65 -9.65
CA ASP A 68 -9.35 17.50 -8.49
C ASP A 68 -9.75 16.85 -7.15
N ASP A 69 -9.83 15.51 -7.11
CA ASP A 69 -10.13 14.80 -5.87
C ASP A 69 -9.13 15.19 -4.75
N PRO A 70 -9.63 15.79 -3.64
CA PRO A 70 -8.75 16.33 -2.60
C PRO A 70 -7.88 15.26 -1.93
N ALA A 71 -8.37 14.02 -1.85
CA ALA A 71 -7.61 12.93 -1.25
C ALA A 71 -6.43 12.55 -2.16
N SER A 72 -6.69 12.33 -3.45
CA SER A 72 -5.67 12.05 -4.47
C SER A 72 -4.61 13.15 -4.55
N ALA A 73 -5.02 14.42 -4.52
CA ALA A 73 -4.10 15.57 -4.52
C ALA A 73 -3.15 15.56 -3.30
N ILE A 74 -3.64 15.22 -2.11
CA ILE A 74 -2.81 15.10 -0.90
C ILE A 74 -1.81 13.94 -1.05
N TYR A 75 -2.25 12.78 -1.57
CA TYR A 75 -1.38 11.64 -1.79
C TYR A 75 -0.26 11.95 -2.77
N VAL A 76 -0.58 12.53 -3.91
CA VAL A 76 0.40 12.93 -4.92
C VAL A 76 1.40 13.93 -4.36
N ARG A 77 0.94 14.96 -3.63
CA ARG A 77 1.83 15.94 -2.97
C ARG A 77 2.78 15.28 -1.98
N ASN A 78 2.28 14.36 -1.16
CA ASN A 78 3.12 13.64 -0.20
C ASN A 78 4.14 12.74 -0.90
N LYS A 79 3.75 12.07 -2.00
CA LYS A 79 4.66 11.27 -2.83
C LYS A 79 5.77 12.12 -3.42
N GLN A 80 5.43 13.26 -4.04
CA GLN A 80 6.42 14.19 -4.60
C GLN A 80 7.41 14.68 -3.56
N ARG A 81 6.90 15.22 -2.43
CA ARG A 81 7.76 15.68 -1.35
C ARG A 81 8.71 14.59 -0.86
N THR A 82 8.22 13.37 -0.74
CA THR A 82 9.07 12.25 -0.32
C THR A 82 10.08 11.85 -1.39
N CYS A 83 9.74 11.87 -2.67
CA CYS A 83 10.70 11.70 -3.76
C CYS A 83 11.83 12.73 -3.67
N GLU A 84 11.48 14.01 -3.49
CA GLU A 84 12.44 15.10 -3.33
C GLU A 84 13.36 14.92 -2.11
N GLU A 85 12.76 14.59 -0.93
CA GLU A 85 13.50 14.30 0.31
C GLU A 85 14.51 13.16 0.14
N LEU A 86 14.22 12.18 -0.72
CA LEU A 86 15.05 11.02 -0.99
C LEU A 86 16.01 11.23 -2.16
N GLY A 87 15.88 12.33 -2.88
CA GLY A 87 16.73 12.67 -4.01
C GLY A 87 16.32 12.02 -5.33
N PHE A 88 15.08 11.52 -5.45
CA PHE A 88 14.46 11.15 -6.73
C PHE A 88 14.08 12.40 -7.51
N TYR A 89 14.10 12.29 -8.83
CA TYR A 89 13.41 13.26 -9.67
C TYR A 89 11.94 12.82 -9.81
N SER A 90 11.01 13.74 -9.56
CA SER A 90 9.57 13.46 -9.67
C SER A 90 8.92 14.41 -10.65
N ILE A 91 8.29 13.86 -11.67
CA ILE A 91 7.52 14.61 -12.68
C ILE A 91 6.04 14.40 -12.38
N LYS A 92 5.29 15.49 -12.29
CA LYS A 92 3.85 15.43 -12.08
C LYS A 92 3.12 15.87 -13.33
N HIS A 93 2.21 15.05 -13.81
CA HIS A 93 1.25 15.34 -14.86
C HIS A 93 -0.13 15.54 -14.23
N GLU A 94 -0.55 16.79 -14.11
CA GLU A 94 -1.89 17.16 -13.67
C GLU A 94 -2.78 17.34 -14.88
N LEU A 95 -3.82 16.52 -14.97
CA LEU A 95 -4.79 16.54 -16.05
C LEU A 95 -6.16 16.99 -15.50
N PRO A 96 -6.91 17.81 -16.26
CA PRO A 96 -8.23 18.26 -15.84
C PRO A 96 -9.22 17.11 -15.65
N ASN A 97 -10.30 17.36 -14.87
CA ASN A 97 -11.30 16.34 -14.58
C ASN A 97 -12.08 15.84 -15.81
N ASP A 98 -12.17 16.65 -16.84
CA ASP A 98 -12.81 16.33 -18.13
C ASP A 98 -11.87 15.66 -19.14
N THR A 99 -10.67 15.26 -18.70
CA THR A 99 -9.69 14.55 -19.56
C THR A 99 -10.32 13.29 -20.14
N THR A 100 -10.19 13.14 -21.46
CA THR A 100 -10.70 11.94 -22.15
C THR A 100 -9.77 10.76 -21.96
N GLN A 101 -10.30 9.54 -22.13
CA GLN A 101 -9.52 8.30 -22.15
C GLN A 101 -8.34 8.40 -23.14
N ASN A 102 -8.59 8.86 -24.37
CA ASN A 102 -7.54 8.97 -25.40
C ASN A 102 -6.43 9.95 -25.02
N THR A 103 -6.78 11.07 -24.41
CA THR A 103 -5.76 12.04 -23.94
C THR A 103 -4.90 11.42 -22.84
N LEU A 104 -5.51 10.73 -21.88
CA LEU A 104 -4.78 10.06 -20.80
C LEU A 104 -3.88 8.95 -21.34
N MET A 105 -4.37 8.15 -22.28
CA MET A 105 -3.59 7.10 -22.95
C MET A 105 -2.40 7.67 -23.71
N GLY A 106 -2.56 8.81 -24.36
CA GLY A 106 -1.44 9.52 -25.01
C GLY A 106 -0.34 9.90 -24.02
N VAL A 107 -0.70 10.44 -22.86
CA VAL A 107 0.27 10.76 -21.79
C VAL A 107 0.98 9.50 -21.30
N VAL A 108 0.26 8.40 -21.07
CA VAL A 108 0.85 7.12 -20.65
C VAL A 108 1.86 6.63 -21.69
N GLN A 109 1.52 6.73 -22.99
CA GLN A 109 2.41 6.32 -24.07
C GLN A 109 3.69 7.16 -24.11
N GLU A 110 3.58 8.48 -24.03
CA GLU A 110 4.75 9.39 -23.97
C GLU A 110 5.68 9.01 -22.79
N LEU A 111 5.12 8.76 -21.62
CA LEU A 111 5.89 8.37 -20.44
C LEU A 111 6.53 6.98 -20.57
N ASN A 112 5.87 6.05 -21.27
CA ASN A 112 6.43 4.74 -21.57
C ASN A 112 7.65 4.84 -22.49
N GLU A 113 7.59 5.71 -23.49
CA GLU A 113 8.67 5.92 -24.49
C GLU A 113 9.85 6.70 -23.93
N ASP A 114 9.64 7.53 -22.92
CA ASP A 114 10.69 8.32 -22.28
C ASP A 114 11.64 7.44 -21.45
N LYS A 115 12.86 7.25 -21.96
CA LYS A 115 13.90 6.45 -21.31
C LYS A 115 14.44 7.06 -20.01
N SER A 116 14.21 8.33 -19.76
CA SER A 116 14.62 8.99 -18.52
C SER A 116 13.68 8.66 -17.36
N ILE A 117 12.46 8.16 -17.64
CA ILE A 117 11.45 7.77 -16.65
C ILE A 117 11.61 6.30 -16.29
N ASN A 118 11.87 6.04 -15.02
CA ASN A 118 12.09 4.70 -14.50
C ASN A 118 10.81 4.06 -13.91
N GLY A 119 9.84 4.88 -13.51
CA GLY A 119 8.57 4.42 -12.98
C GLY A 119 7.44 5.37 -13.31
N ILE A 120 6.25 4.80 -13.51
CA ILE A 120 5.00 5.52 -13.77
C ILE A 120 4.00 5.11 -12.70
N LEU A 121 3.32 6.10 -12.13
CA LEU A 121 2.25 5.94 -11.19
C LEU A 121 1.04 6.73 -11.66
N CYS A 122 -0.07 6.06 -11.93
CA CYS A 122 -1.34 6.71 -12.17
C CYS A 122 -2.18 6.68 -10.90
N GLN A 123 -2.43 7.86 -10.31
CA GLN A 123 -3.18 7.95 -9.07
C GLN A 123 -4.65 7.63 -9.31
N VAL A 124 -5.14 6.61 -8.63
CA VAL A 124 -6.55 6.21 -8.64
C VAL A 124 -7.28 6.75 -7.40
N PRO A 125 -8.62 6.96 -7.44
CA PRO A 125 -9.52 6.66 -8.56
C PRO A 125 -9.41 7.66 -9.72
N LEU A 126 -9.72 7.20 -10.93
CA LEU A 126 -9.85 8.04 -12.11
C LEU A 126 -11.29 8.57 -12.27
N PRO A 127 -11.51 9.69 -13.01
CA PRO A 127 -12.85 10.13 -13.38
C PRO A 127 -13.61 9.06 -14.18
N GLU A 128 -14.95 9.05 -14.09
CA GLU A 128 -15.82 8.00 -14.63
C GLU A 128 -15.64 7.73 -16.16
N GLN A 129 -15.24 8.74 -16.93
CA GLN A 129 -14.99 8.60 -18.35
C GLN A 129 -13.68 7.89 -18.70
N CYS A 130 -12.83 7.61 -17.69
CA CYS A 130 -11.56 6.91 -17.87
C CYS A 130 -11.63 5.47 -17.35
N ASP A 131 -11.32 4.49 -18.19
CA ASP A 131 -11.19 3.10 -17.77
C ASP A 131 -9.84 2.87 -17.07
N GLU A 132 -9.89 2.78 -15.75
CA GLU A 132 -8.73 2.55 -14.89
C GLU A 132 -7.96 1.28 -15.28
N GLN A 133 -8.67 0.21 -15.64
CA GLN A 133 -8.05 -1.07 -16.00
C GLN A 133 -7.32 -0.99 -17.34
N GLU A 134 -7.82 -0.19 -18.26
CA GLU A 134 -7.17 0.06 -19.54
C GLU A 134 -5.89 0.87 -19.35
N VAL A 135 -5.94 1.91 -18.52
CA VAL A 135 -4.77 2.72 -18.17
C VAL A 135 -3.69 1.88 -17.48
N ILE A 136 -4.06 1.06 -16.48
CA ILE A 136 -3.13 0.16 -15.80
C ILE A 136 -2.43 -0.77 -16.78
N ARG A 137 -3.18 -1.36 -17.72
CA ARG A 137 -2.60 -2.26 -18.75
C ARG A 137 -1.74 -1.55 -19.79
N ALA A 138 -1.89 -0.25 -19.95
CA ALA A 138 -1.09 0.53 -20.89
C ALA A 138 0.27 0.94 -20.33
N ILE A 139 0.43 1.02 -19.03
CA ILE A 139 1.75 1.27 -18.40
C ILE A 139 2.63 0.04 -18.68
N LEU A 140 3.86 0.26 -19.15
CA LEU A 140 4.80 -0.84 -19.34
C LEU A 140 5.08 -1.57 -18.03
N PRO A 141 5.06 -2.92 -18.01
CA PRO A 141 5.31 -3.70 -16.80
C PRO A 141 6.59 -3.34 -16.06
N GLU A 142 7.64 -2.96 -16.77
CA GLU A 142 8.91 -2.52 -16.19
C GLU A 142 8.89 -1.12 -15.59
N LYS A 143 7.82 -0.34 -15.83
CA LYS A 143 7.59 0.99 -15.26
C LYS A 143 6.42 1.03 -14.27
N ASP A 144 5.67 -0.06 -14.12
CA ASP A 144 4.54 -0.19 -13.18
C ASP A 144 5.05 -0.36 -11.74
N VAL A 145 5.31 0.74 -11.08
CA VAL A 145 5.85 0.75 -9.71
C VAL A 145 4.84 0.39 -8.62
N ASP A 146 3.55 0.42 -8.92
CA ASP A 146 2.49 0.02 -8.00
C ASP A 146 2.20 -1.50 -8.05
N CYS A 147 2.75 -2.20 -9.06
CA CYS A 147 2.51 -3.63 -9.29
C CYS A 147 1.02 -3.96 -9.52
N PHE A 148 0.36 -3.14 -10.35
CA PHE A 148 -1.05 -3.34 -10.72
C PHE A 148 -1.21 -3.97 -12.10
N HIS A 149 -0.18 -3.88 -12.96
CA HIS A 149 -0.21 -4.51 -14.27
C HIS A 149 -0.37 -6.03 -14.16
N PRO A 150 -1.27 -6.67 -14.96
CA PRO A 150 -1.54 -8.11 -14.88
C PRO A 150 -0.28 -8.99 -15.00
N GLU A 151 0.72 -8.59 -15.77
CA GLU A 151 2.00 -9.30 -15.86
C GLU A 151 2.73 -9.30 -14.51
N ASN A 152 2.85 -8.15 -13.85
CA ASN A 152 3.51 -8.03 -12.56
C ASN A 152 2.75 -8.79 -11.46
N VAL A 153 1.42 -8.73 -11.47
CA VAL A 153 0.57 -9.52 -10.56
C VAL A 153 0.73 -11.02 -10.84
N GLY A 154 0.83 -11.43 -12.11
CA GLY A 154 1.10 -12.81 -12.50
C GLY A 154 2.46 -13.31 -12.02
N LEU A 155 3.51 -12.50 -12.21
CA LEU A 155 4.86 -12.79 -11.71
C LEU A 155 4.91 -12.88 -10.20
N LEU A 156 4.19 -11.98 -9.50
CA LEU A 156 4.04 -12.03 -8.05
C LEU A 156 3.42 -13.35 -7.59
N ALA A 157 2.31 -13.76 -8.24
CA ALA A 157 1.61 -15.00 -7.92
C ALA A 157 2.46 -16.25 -8.22
N ALA A 158 3.30 -16.20 -9.25
CA ALA A 158 4.23 -17.26 -9.62
C ALA A 158 5.48 -17.34 -8.70
N GLY A 159 5.67 -16.36 -7.81
CA GLY A 159 6.83 -16.31 -6.91
C GLY A 159 8.09 -15.65 -7.50
N PHE A 160 7.94 -14.91 -8.60
CA PHE A 160 9.03 -14.20 -9.28
C PHE A 160 8.74 -12.69 -9.40
N PRO A 161 8.43 -11.98 -8.30
CA PRO A 161 8.03 -10.59 -8.37
C PRO A 161 9.15 -9.69 -8.90
N LYS A 162 8.84 -8.88 -9.91
CA LYS A 162 9.70 -7.76 -10.34
C LYS A 162 9.51 -6.55 -9.42
N PHE A 163 8.27 -6.29 -9.05
CA PHE A 163 7.85 -5.23 -8.14
C PHE A 163 7.01 -5.81 -7.00
N MET A 164 6.99 -5.10 -5.88
CA MET A 164 6.14 -5.43 -4.75
C MET A 164 5.05 -4.37 -4.63
N PRO A 165 3.77 -4.75 -4.58
CA PRO A 165 2.70 -3.78 -4.38
C PRO A 165 2.88 -3.05 -3.05
N CYS A 166 2.76 -1.72 -3.09
CA CYS A 166 3.23 -0.81 -2.05
C CYS A 166 2.67 -1.08 -0.66
N THR A 167 1.34 -1.06 -0.52
CA THR A 167 0.67 -1.25 0.78
C THR A 167 0.86 -2.67 1.30
N PRO A 168 0.67 -3.74 0.52
CA PRO A 168 1.03 -5.10 0.90
C PRO A 168 2.46 -5.25 1.40
N PHE A 169 3.43 -4.70 0.67
CA PHE A 169 4.83 -4.76 1.09
C PHE A 169 5.10 -3.98 2.37
N GLY A 170 4.43 -2.84 2.57
CA GLY A 170 4.48 -2.08 3.83
C GLY A 170 4.04 -2.90 5.04
N VAL A 171 2.97 -3.69 4.91
CA VAL A 171 2.53 -4.62 5.97
C VAL A 171 3.61 -5.65 6.30
N LEU A 172 4.22 -6.24 5.26
CA LEU A 172 5.29 -7.21 5.45
C LEU A 172 6.52 -6.58 6.13
N GLN A 173 6.88 -5.34 5.76
CA GLN A 173 7.97 -4.60 6.40
C GLN A 173 7.70 -4.33 7.88
N ILE A 174 6.46 -4.00 8.26
CA ILE A 174 6.07 -3.83 9.66
C ILE A 174 6.26 -5.15 10.41
N LEU A 175 5.71 -6.25 9.93
CA LEU A 175 5.84 -7.56 10.56
C LEU A 175 7.32 -7.95 10.73
N LYS A 176 8.10 -7.89 9.65
CA LYS A 176 9.53 -8.26 9.63
C LYS A 176 10.36 -7.42 10.60
N ARG A 177 10.22 -6.10 10.56
CA ARG A 177 11.06 -5.18 11.37
C ARG A 177 10.70 -5.18 12.85
N TYR A 178 9.47 -5.55 13.18
CA TYR A 178 9.07 -5.78 14.59
C TYR A 178 9.30 -7.23 15.05
N GLY A 179 9.85 -8.11 14.21
CA GLY A 179 10.20 -9.49 14.56
C GLY A 179 8.99 -10.42 14.67
N TYR A 180 7.89 -10.12 13.98
CA TYR A 180 6.73 -11.01 13.93
C TYR A 180 6.88 -12.01 12.77
N GLU A 181 7.11 -13.26 13.11
CA GLU A 181 7.17 -14.35 12.13
C GLU A 181 5.78 -14.71 11.65
N THR A 182 5.66 -14.94 10.33
CA THR A 182 4.41 -15.35 9.67
C THR A 182 4.38 -16.84 9.36
N ARG A 183 5.53 -17.51 9.38
CA ARG A 183 5.68 -18.93 9.08
C ARG A 183 4.78 -19.78 9.97
N GLY A 184 3.90 -20.58 9.35
CA GLY A 184 2.95 -21.45 10.02
C GLY A 184 1.84 -20.72 10.78
N LYS A 185 1.71 -19.40 10.63
CA LYS A 185 0.66 -18.60 11.26
C LYS A 185 -0.61 -18.56 10.40
N ASN A 186 -1.75 -18.51 11.07
CA ASN A 186 -3.03 -18.23 10.44
C ASN A 186 -3.19 -16.72 10.30
N VAL A 187 -3.35 -16.24 9.07
CA VAL A 187 -3.58 -14.84 8.76
C VAL A 187 -4.97 -14.66 8.16
N ALA A 188 -5.78 -13.79 8.75
CA ALA A 188 -7.04 -13.37 8.17
C ALA A 188 -6.90 -11.95 7.60
N ILE A 189 -7.30 -11.77 6.34
CA ILE A 189 -7.30 -10.47 5.67
C ILE A 189 -8.75 -10.09 5.38
N ILE A 190 -9.23 -8.99 5.95
CA ILE A 190 -10.56 -8.44 5.66
C ILE A 190 -10.44 -7.45 4.52
N GLY A 191 -10.98 -7.79 3.35
CA GLY A 191 -10.90 -7.01 2.12
C GLY A 191 -10.17 -7.75 1.01
N ARG A 192 -10.72 -7.72 -0.21
CA ARG A 192 -10.19 -8.43 -1.39
C ARG A 192 -9.97 -7.52 -2.61
N SER A 193 -9.55 -6.29 -2.36
CA SER A 193 -9.20 -5.37 -3.45
C SER A 193 -8.02 -5.90 -4.25
N ASN A 194 -7.94 -5.50 -5.52
CA ASN A 194 -6.81 -5.86 -6.39
C ASN A 194 -5.52 -5.16 -5.97
N ILE A 195 -5.62 -4.07 -5.22
CA ILE A 195 -4.48 -3.23 -4.83
C ILE A 195 -3.91 -3.58 -3.44
N VAL A 196 -4.68 -4.24 -2.56
CA VAL A 196 -4.24 -4.58 -1.19
C VAL A 196 -4.53 -6.04 -0.84
N GLY A 197 -5.80 -6.42 -0.68
CA GLY A 197 -6.16 -7.71 -0.07
C GLY A 197 -5.66 -8.92 -0.86
N LYS A 198 -5.91 -8.96 -2.17
CA LYS A 198 -5.44 -10.05 -3.02
C LYS A 198 -3.92 -10.14 -3.08
N PRO A 199 -3.18 -9.07 -3.43
CA PRO A 199 -1.72 -9.17 -3.50
C PRO A 199 -1.08 -9.47 -2.15
N LEU A 200 -1.62 -8.97 -1.05
CA LEU A 200 -1.14 -9.30 0.29
C LEU A 200 -1.35 -10.79 0.61
N SER A 201 -2.50 -11.38 0.21
CA SER A 201 -2.75 -12.81 0.40
C SER A 201 -1.77 -13.68 -0.39
N ILE A 202 -1.41 -13.26 -1.59
CA ILE A 202 -0.40 -13.92 -2.41
C ILE A 202 0.96 -13.85 -1.71
N LEU A 203 1.42 -12.64 -1.36
CA LEU A 203 2.72 -12.42 -0.72
C LEU A 203 2.89 -13.26 0.54
N LEU A 204 1.91 -13.24 1.44
CA LEU A 204 1.98 -13.99 2.71
C LEU A 204 1.97 -15.50 2.51
N SER A 205 1.44 -16.00 1.39
CA SER A 205 1.45 -17.43 1.06
C SER A 205 2.74 -17.90 0.36
N LEU A 206 3.62 -16.99 -0.08
CA LEU A 206 4.90 -17.36 -0.66
C LEU A 206 5.82 -18.02 0.37
N ARG A 207 6.75 -18.86 -0.11
CA ARG A 207 7.70 -19.61 0.75
C ARG A 207 8.55 -18.74 1.67
N GLU A 208 8.78 -17.50 1.31
CA GLU A 208 9.49 -16.54 2.17
C GLU A 208 8.71 -16.23 3.46
N TRP A 209 7.38 -16.25 3.38
CA TRP A 209 6.48 -15.87 4.48
C TRP A 209 5.73 -17.06 5.08
N ASP A 210 5.46 -18.12 4.31
CA ASP A 210 4.92 -19.41 4.73
C ASP A 210 3.67 -19.31 5.64
N ALA A 211 2.79 -18.32 5.43
CA ALA A 211 1.56 -18.18 6.19
C ALA A 211 0.41 -18.97 5.57
N THR A 212 -0.54 -19.40 6.41
CA THR A 212 -1.84 -19.88 5.98
C THR A 212 -2.80 -18.69 5.93
N VAL A 213 -3.28 -18.31 4.74
CA VAL A 213 -4.03 -17.07 4.56
C VAL A 213 -5.50 -17.34 4.26
N THR A 214 -6.38 -16.69 4.99
CA THR A 214 -7.82 -16.62 4.71
C THR A 214 -8.19 -15.21 4.26
N LEU A 215 -8.57 -15.08 2.97
CA LEU A 215 -9.02 -13.83 2.39
C LEU A 215 -10.53 -13.67 2.58
N CYS A 216 -10.93 -12.71 3.42
CA CYS A 216 -12.31 -12.44 3.80
C CYS A 216 -12.92 -11.29 3.00
N HIS A 217 -14.23 -11.32 2.83
CA HIS A 217 -14.98 -10.30 2.10
C HIS A 217 -16.43 -10.21 2.59
N SER A 218 -17.24 -9.33 2.03
CA SER A 218 -18.63 -9.07 2.45
C SER A 218 -19.55 -10.30 2.46
N GLN A 219 -19.21 -11.35 1.71
CA GLN A 219 -19.97 -12.61 1.66
C GLN A 219 -19.38 -13.71 2.56
N THR A 220 -18.31 -13.41 3.33
CA THR A 220 -17.72 -14.38 4.25
C THR A 220 -18.67 -14.67 5.40
N ARG A 221 -19.11 -15.93 5.50
CA ARG A 221 -19.98 -16.37 6.60
C ARG A 221 -19.17 -16.44 7.89
N ARG A 222 -19.78 -16.06 9.01
CA ARG A 222 -19.18 -16.08 10.35
C ARG A 222 -17.81 -15.38 10.40
N LEU A 223 -17.73 -14.20 9.79
CA LEU A 223 -16.47 -13.45 9.65
C LEU A 223 -15.73 -13.30 11.00
N ALA A 224 -16.43 -13.00 12.08
CA ALA A 224 -15.82 -12.87 13.40
C ALA A 224 -15.11 -14.15 13.86
N GLU A 225 -15.72 -15.32 13.66
CA GLU A 225 -15.12 -16.61 14.03
C GLU A 225 -13.87 -16.91 13.19
N VAL A 226 -13.90 -16.58 11.89
CA VAL A 226 -12.72 -16.71 11.01
C VAL A 226 -11.59 -15.84 11.55
N CYS A 227 -11.89 -14.59 11.88
CA CYS A 227 -10.89 -13.64 12.40
C CYS A 227 -10.35 -14.05 13.78
N GLN A 228 -11.20 -14.60 14.66
CA GLN A 228 -10.78 -15.10 15.99
C GLN A 228 -9.78 -16.26 15.93
N ASN A 229 -9.73 -17.00 14.84
CA ASN A 229 -8.75 -18.08 14.64
C ASN A 229 -7.40 -17.58 14.11
N ALA A 230 -7.31 -16.31 13.72
CA ALA A 230 -6.11 -15.74 13.13
C ALA A 230 -5.09 -15.32 14.20
N ASP A 231 -3.82 -15.63 13.98
CA ASP A 231 -2.68 -15.13 14.74
C ASP A 231 -2.35 -13.70 14.31
N ILE A 232 -2.65 -13.37 13.05
CA ILE A 232 -2.48 -12.04 12.46
C ILE A 232 -3.78 -11.67 11.76
N LEU A 233 -4.38 -10.56 12.15
CA LEU A 233 -5.60 -10.01 11.55
C LEU A 233 -5.26 -8.71 10.81
N ILE A 234 -5.57 -8.65 9.52
CA ILE A 234 -5.31 -7.49 8.69
C ILE A 234 -6.64 -6.93 8.19
N SER A 235 -6.93 -5.68 8.54
CA SER A 235 -8.07 -4.92 8.06
C SER A 235 -7.65 -4.09 6.85
N ALA A 236 -8.19 -4.43 5.67
CA ALA A 236 -7.93 -3.75 4.39
C ALA A 236 -9.25 -3.23 3.77
N ILE A 237 -10.08 -2.62 4.61
CA ILE A 237 -11.37 -2.01 4.24
C ILE A 237 -11.45 -0.58 4.76
N GLY A 238 -12.09 0.30 3.98
CA GLY A 238 -12.28 1.70 4.34
C GLY A 238 -13.48 1.93 5.26
N VAL A 239 -13.72 1.05 6.25
CA VAL A 239 -14.85 1.17 7.18
C VAL A 239 -14.32 1.41 8.59
N PRO A 240 -14.52 2.63 9.13
CA PRO A 240 -14.03 2.99 10.46
C PRO A 240 -14.60 2.06 11.54
N LYS A 241 -13.76 1.68 12.50
CA LYS A 241 -14.18 0.92 13.69
C LYS A 241 -14.91 -0.40 13.36
N PHE A 242 -14.64 -1.01 12.21
CA PHE A 242 -15.27 -2.27 11.79
C PHE A 242 -14.83 -3.44 12.67
N VAL A 243 -13.52 -3.59 12.86
CA VAL A 243 -12.96 -4.63 13.72
C VAL A 243 -13.24 -4.33 15.19
N LYS A 244 -13.93 -5.24 15.87
CA LYS A 244 -14.26 -5.15 17.29
C LYS A 244 -13.52 -6.22 18.08
N ALA A 245 -13.53 -6.13 19.42
CA ALA A 245 -12.84 -7.08 20.29
C ALA A 245 -13.19 -8.55 20.00
N HIS A 246 -14.45 -8.84 19.65
CA HIS A 246 -14.89 -10.20 19.32
C HIS A 246 -14.38 -10.73 17.96
N TYR A 247 -13.66 -9.94 17.19
CA TYR A 247 -12.92 -10.39 15.99
C TYR A 247 -11.50 -10.85 16.31
N VAL A 248 -10.98 -10.46 17.47
CA VAL A 248 -9.54 -10.56 17.76
C VAL A 248 -9.27 -11.66 18.78
N LYS A 249 -8.37 -12.56 18.42
CA LYS A 249 -7.84 -13.58 19.32
C LYS A 249 -6.89 -12.92 20.35
N PRO A 250 -6.94 -13.29 21.61
CA PRO A 250 -5.95 -12.83 22.59
C PRO A 250 -4.53 -13.12 22.13
N GLY A 251 -3.68 -12.09 22.10
CA GLY A 251 -2.29 -12.20 21.64
C GLY A 251 -2.07 -12.09 20.12
N ALA A 252 -3.13 -11.91 19.33
CA ALA A 252 -3.02 -11.69 17.90
C ALA A 252 -2.38 -10.34 17.57
N VAL A 253 -1.68 -10.29 16.44
CA VAL A 253 -1.24 -9.04 15.81
C VAL A 253 -2.39 -8.48 14.98
N VAL A 254 -2.71 -7.21 15.14
CA VAL A 254 -3.72 -6.52 14.32
C VAL A 254 -3.06 -5.41 13.54
N ILE A 255 -3.29 -5.39 12.22
CA ILE A 255 -2.81 -4.35 11.30
C ILE A 255 -4.01 -3.77 10.57
N ASP A 256 -4.18 -2.46 10.61
CA ASP A 256 -5.21 -1.76 9.86
C ASP A 256 -4.53 -0.91 8.77
N VAL A 257 -4.88 -1.17 7.51
CA VAL A 257 -4.44 -0.42 6.33
C VAL A 257 -5.62 0.21 5.59
N GLY A 258 -6.80 0.15 6.18
CA GLY A 258 -8.00 0.80 5.65
C GLY A 258 -7.89 2.31 5.73
N MET A 259 -8.09 2.99 4.59
CA MET A 259 -8.17 4.44 4.55
C MET A 259 -9.61 4.90 4.72
N ASN A 260 -9.83 5.73 5.70
CA ASN A 260 -11.13 6.37 5.91
C ASN A 260 -10.93 7.75 6.57
N ARG A 261 -11.84 8.65 6.30
CA ARG A 261 -11.93 9.96 6.98
C ARG A 261 -13.31 10.09 7.58
N TYR A 262 -13.39 10.49 8.82
CA TYR A 262 -14.61 10.89 9.47
C TYR A 262 -14.35 12.12 10.32
N HIS A 263 -15.35 12.98 10.43
CA HIS A 263 -15.25 14.17 11.27
C HIS A 263 -15.29 13.75 12.74
N ASP A 264 -14.21 13.98 13.46
CA ASP A 264 -14.15 13.80 14.90
C ASP A 264 -13.96 15.17 15.57
N PRO A 265 -15.04 15.75 16.13
CA PRO A 265 -14.96 17.06 16.78
C PRO A 265 -14.12 17.06 18.04
N THR A 266 -13.75 15.87 18.57
CA THR A 266 -12.94 15.74 19.77
C THR A 266 -11.44 15.66 19.47
N HIS A 267 -11.08 15.45 18.18
CA HIS A 267 -9.69 15.35 17.76
C HIS A 267 -9.06 16.74 17.56
N PRO A 268 -7.82 16.98 18.06
CA PRO A 268 -7.16 18.29 17.98
C PRO A 268 -7.00 18.87 16.56
N LYS A 269 -7.04 18.01 15.52
CA LYS A 269 -6.96 18.41 14.10
C LYS A 269 -8.33 18.38 13.39
N GLY A 270 -9.44 18.08 14.09
CA GLY A 270 -10.80 18.12 13.55
C GLY A 270 -11.13 17.09 12.47
N SER A 271 -10.20 16.24 12.11
CA SER A 271 -10.39 15.20 11.06
C SER A 271 -9.35 14.13 11.20
#